data_91ec9ff1ca327c28128794e8e89290b3
#
_entry.id   91ec9ff1ca327c28128794e8e89290b3
#
_cell.length_a   1.000
_cell.length_b   1.000
_cell.length_c   1.000
_cell.angle_alpha   90.00
_cell.angle_beta   90.00
_cell.angle_gamma   90.00
#
_symmetry.space_group_name_H-M   'P 1'
#
loop_
_entity.id
_entity.type
_entity.pdbx_description
1 polymer ?
#
loop_
_entity_poly.entity_id
_entity_poly.type
_entity_poly.pdbx_seq_one_letter_code
_entity_poly.pdbx_strand_id
1 'polypeptide(L)'
;MNEKKKQEIPMDFKLDDFFTSQEQRDDDKKEKVETIDISLIDDFKEHPFKVIENDELKSLEESIQTSGVLSPVIVRPKDDGRYEMISGHRRKFACNKLGIETIPCLVKKLTDDEATIFMVDSNLQREKLLPSEKAFAYKMKYEALKHQGTSLPQDTTLRPVGTKLRSDSILAEEVNESARQIQRYIRLTNLVPELLEMVDNAECGLSPSIAFRPAVELSYLMEDEQRDLVDFIDDEEATPSLAQAIKMKKLSQDGNLDIETIHEIMEEQKANQITKFKIPEEKLMKVIPKNVDRSNVEDFVIKACEYYSKHLRQRDMGGR
;
A
#
# COMPACT_ATOMS: atom_id res chain seq x y z
N MET A 1 -48.03 -39.06 -49.52
CA MET A 1 -48.92 -38.65 -48.43
C MET A 1 -48.10 -38.76 -47.15
N ASN A 2 -47.55 -37.66 -46.67
CA ASN A 2 -46.85 -37.57 -45.39
C ASN A 2 -47.45 -36.43 -44.61
N GLU A 3 -48.27 -36.78 -43.64
CA GLU A 3 -48.86 -35.85 -42.70
C GLU A 3 -47.81 -35.36 -41.72
N LYS A 4 -47.52 -34.05 -41.74
CA LYS A 4 -46.73 -33.37 -40.73
C LYS A 4 -47.60 -33.15 -39.48
N LYS A 5 -47.31 -33.85 -38.39
CA LYS A 5 -47.84 -33.55 -37.06
C LYS A 5 -47.35 -32.15 -36.62
N LYS A 6 -48.29 -31.23 -36.45
CA LYS A 6 -48.07 -29.96 -35.72
C LYS A 6 -47.87 -30.31 -34.22
N GLN A 7 -46.71 -30.01 -33.68
CA GLN A 7 -46.52 -29.91 -32.25
C GLN A 7 -47.12 -28.59 -31.77
N GLU A 8 -48.13 -28.67 -30.94
CA GLU A 8 -48.70 -27.54 -30.19
C GLU A 8 -47.73 -27.23 -29.03
N ILE A 9 -47.20 -26.01 -29.02
CA ILE A 9 -46.43 -25.43 -27.92
C ILE A 9 -47.46 -24.96 -26.89
N PRO A 10 -47.40 -25.38 -25.62
CA PRO A 10 -48.29 -24.86 -24.60
C PRO A 10 -47.92 -23.39 -24.32
N MET A 11 -48.78 -22.48 -24.69
CA MET A 11 -48.71 -21.06 -24.43
C MET A 11 -49.35 -20.78 -23.07
N ASP A 12 -48.57 -21.02 -21.99
CA ASP A 12 -48.94 -20.58 -20.64
C ASP A 12 -48.04 -19.36 -20.28
N PHE A 13 -48.13 -18.37 -21.15
CA PHE A 13 -47.57 -17.05 -20.86
C PHE A 13 -48.60 -16.29 -20.04
N LYS A 14 -48.32 -16.06 -18.75
CA LYS A 14 -49.07 -15.08 -17.96
C LYS A 14 -48.82 -13.70 -18.51
N LEU A 15 -49.86 -13.05 -18.99
CA LEU A 15 -49.81 -11.67 -19.51
C LEU A 15 -49.28 -10.65 -18.47
N ASP A 16 -49.27 -10.98 -17.19
CA ASP A 16 -48.77 -10.14 -16.10
C ASP A 16 -47.26 -9.85 -16.17
N ASP A 17 -46.47 -10.73 -16.85
CA ASP A 17 -45.03 -10.51 -17.01
C ASP A 17 -44.66 -9.41 -18.02
N PHE A 18 -45.65 -8.96 -18.82
CA PHE A 18 -45.45 -7.88 -19.82
C PHE A 18 -45.81 -6.48 -19.31
N PHE A 19 -46.42 -6.35 -18.15
CA PHE A 19 -46.92 -5.07 -17.62
C PHE A 19 -46.16 -4.58 -16.38
N THR A 20 -44.94 -5.04 -16.12
CA THR A 20 -44.07 -4.26 -15.25
C THR A 20 -43.74 -2.95 -15.97
N SER A 21 -44.40 -1.88 -15.52
CA SER A 21 -44.16 -0.56 -16.09
C SER A 21 -42.69 -0.18 -16.01
N GLN A 22 -42.23 0.59 -16.99
CA GLN A 22 -40.84 1.11 -16.97
C GLN A 22 -40.53 1.84 -15.67
N GLU A 23 -41.54 2.44 -15.03
CA GLU A 23 -41.48 3.05 -13.70
C GLU A 23 -41.20 2.03 -12.57
N GLN A 24 -41.77 0.83 -12.63
CA GLN A 24 -41.48 -0.21 -11.62
C GLN A 24 -40.08 -0.79 -11.79
N ARG A 25 -39.58 -0.91 -13.03
CA ARG A 25 -38.17 -1.34 -13.28
C ARG A 25 -37.16 -0.25 -12.89
N ASP A 26 -37.57 1.02 -12.99
CA ASP A 26 -36.75 2.16 -12.56
C ASP A 26 -36.86 2.37 -11.04
N ASP A 27 -37.95 2.00 -10.38
CA ASP A 27 -38.11 2.03 -8.92
C ASP A 27 -37.32 0.87 -8.25
N ASP A 28 -37.25 -0.29 -8.87
CA ASP A 28 -36.40 -1.41 -8.42
C ASP A 28 -34.90 -1.12 -8.61
N LYS A 29 -34.55 -0.16 -9.47
CA LYS A 29 -33.19 0.34 -9.66
C LYS A 29 -32.84 1.52 -8.76
N LYS A 30 -33.83 2.17 -8.12
CA LYS A 30 -33.56 3.25 -7.17
C LYS A 30 -32.94 2.67 -5.92
N GLU A 31 -31.73 3.13 -5.62
CA GLU A 31 -31.02 2.82 -4.39
C GLU A 31 -31.87 3.27 -3.19
N LYS A 32 -32.45 2.31 -2.45
CA LYS A 32 -33.26 2.60 -1.26
C LYS A 32 -32.36 2.72 -0.04
N VAL A 33 -32.54 3.81 0.71
CA VAL A 33 -31.92 3.96 2.03
C VAL A 33 -32.80 3.27 3.05
N GLU A 34 -32.26 2.29 3.73
CA GLU A 34 -32.94 1.52 4.80
C GLU A 34 -32.26 1.79 6.13
N THR A 35 -33.02 1.84 7.22
CA THR A 35 -32.46 1.94 8.56
C THR A 35 -32.23 0.53 9.08
N ILE A 36 -30.97 0.16 9.32
CA ILE A 36 -30.56 -1.19 9.72
C ILE A 36 -29.92 -1.15 11.11
N ASP A 37 -30.21 -2.17 11.92
CA ASP A 37 -29.58 -2.38 13.21
C ASP A 37 -28.08 -2.65 13.01
N ILE A 38 -27.23 -1.90 13.73
CA ILE A 38 -25.77 -1.99 13.62
C ILE A 38 -25.26 -3.38 13.99
N SER A 39 -25.96 -4.08 14.88
CA SER A 39 -25.63 -5.45 15.29
C SER A 39 -25.73 -6.47 14.14
N LEU A 40 -26.54 -6.17 13.11
CA LEU A 40 -26.68 -6.99 11.90
C LEU A 40 -25.63 -6.69 10.84
N ILE A 41 -24.79 -5.69 11.04
CA ILE A 41 -23.79 -5.26 10.06
C ILE A 41 -22.42 -5.76 10.46
N ASP A 42 -21.89 -6.72 9.74
CA ASP A 42 -20.52 -7.21 9.90
C ASP A 42 -19.52 -6.25 9.25
N ASP A 43 -18.28 -6.22 9.74
CA ASP A 43 -17.22 -5.49 9.08
C ASP A 43 -16.76 -6.24 7.83
N PHE A 44 -16.19 -5.49 6.85
CA PHE A 44 -15.63 -6.10 5.64
C PHE A 44 -14.46 -7.01 6.01
N LYS A 45 -14.47 -8.22 5.44
CA LYS A 45 -13.40 -9.20 5.68
C LYS A 45 -12.03 -8.63 5.22
N GLU A 46 -11.03 -8.72 6.10
CA GLU A 46 -9.67 -8.24 5.82
C GLU A 46 -9.59 -6.76 5.42
N HIS A 47 -10.44 -5.91 6.03
CA HIS A 47 -10.47 -4.47 5.75
C HIS A 47 -9.10 -3.81 6.06
N PRO A 48 -8.40 -3.27 5.06
CA PRO A 48 -7.02 -2.80 5.26
C PRO A 48 -6.91 -1.47 5.97
N PHE A 49 -7.98 -0.67 5.99
CA PHE A 49 -7.97 0.69 6.52
C PHE A 49 -8.36 0.72 7.99
N LYS A 50 -7.48 1.22 8.82
CA LYS A 50 -7.69 1.33 10.26
C LYS A 50 -8.60 2.53 10.60
N VAL A 51 -9.49 2.36 11.57
CA VAL A 51 -10.19 3.49 12.19
C VAL A 51 -9.31 4.03 13.31
N ILE A 52 -8.73 5.20 13.08
CA ILE A 52 -7.84 5.85 14.06
C ILE A 52 -8.66 6.87 14.85
N GLU A 53 -8.55 6.84 16.19
CA GLU A 53 -9.14 7.86 17.07
C GLU A 53 -8.30 9.15 16.99
N ASN A 54 -8.77 10.08 16.17
CA ASN A 54 -8.16 11.38 15.97
C ASN A 54 -9.22 12.51 16.14
N ASP A 55 -8.79 13.76 16.04
CA ASP A 55 -9.69 14.91 16.18
C ASP A 55 -10.77 14.95 15.09
N GLU A 56 -10.50 14.41 13.88
CA GLU A 56 -11.50 14.26 12.83
C GLU A 56 -12.61 13.27 13.23
N LEU A 57 -12.28 12.17 13.92
CA LEU A 57 -13.27 11.22 14.40
C LEU A 57 -14.13 11.84 15.51
N LYS A 58 -13.54 12.61 16.43
CA LYS A 58 -14.26 13.36 17.46
C LYS A 58 -15.25 14.35 16.84
N SER A 59 -14.80 15.13 15.83
CA SER A 59 -15.68 16.04 15.11
C SER A 59 -16.82 15.31 14.38
N LEU A 60 -16.57 14.10 13.89
CA LEU A 60 -17.60 13.24 13.30
C LEU A 60 -18.60 12.75 14.39
N GLU A 61 -18.12 12.36 15.57
CA GLU A 61 -18.95 11.97 16.71
C GLU A 61 -19.88 13.14 17.13
N GLU A 62 -19.35 14.35 17.28
CA GLU A 62 -20.13 15.56 17.60
C GLU A 62 -21.19 15.88 16.53
N SER A 63 -20.83 15.75 15.26
CA SER A 63 -21.74 15.93 14.14
C SER A 63 -22.86 14.90 14.16
N ILE A 64 -22.56 13.63 14.38
CA ILE A 64 -23.56 12.55 14.47
C ILE A 64 -24.46 12.75 15.69
N GLN A 65 -23.92 13.17 16.81
CA GLN A 65 -24.71 13.45 18.03
C GLN A 65 -25.71 14.59 17.81
N THR A 66 -25.34 15.62 17.04
CA THR A 66 -26.15 16.82 16.81
C THR A 66 -27.17 16.64 15.67
N SER A 67 -26.76 16.02 14.58
CA SER A 67 -27.53 16.00 13.33
C SER A 67 -27.88 14.60 12.83
N GLY A 68 -27.47 13.56 13.56
CA GLY A 68 -27.58 12.18 13.10
C GLY A 68 -26.62 11.84 11.98
N VAL A 69 -26.77 10.65 11.40
CA VAL A 69 -25.97 10.21 10.25
C VAL A 69 -26.58 10.75 8.97
N LEU A 70 -26.07 11.87 8.46
CA LEU A 70 -26.58 12.55 7.27
C LEU A 70 -26.33 11.77 5.96
N SER A 71 -25.17 11.08 5.87
CA SER A 71 -24.82 10.28 4.69
C SER A 71 -24.96 8.80 5.02
N PRO A 72 -25.76 8.01 4.28
CA PRO A 72 -25.93 6.60 4.55
C PRO A 72 -24.60 5.83 4.38
N VAL A 73 -24.40 4.78 5.16
CA VAL A 73 -23.31 3.82 4.95
C VAL A 73 -23.69 2.87 3.81
N ILE A 74 -22.72 2.23 3.18
CA ILE A 74 -22.97 1.28 2.10
C ILE A 74 -22.73 -0.12 2.60
N VAL A 75 -23.73 -0.98 2.42
CA VAL A 75 -23.71 -2.37 2.83
C VAL A 75 -24.15 -3.29 1.70
N ARG A 76 -23.75 -4.55 1.73
CA ARG A 76 -24.29 -5.61 0.88
C ARG A 76 -24.97 -6.70 1.74
N PRO A 77 -26.05 -7.33 1.24
CA PRO A 77 -26.69 -8.43 1.94
C PRO A 77 -25.82 -9.68 1.87
N LYS A 78 -25.83 -10.48 2.95
CA LYS A 78 -25.25 -11.81 3.05
C LYS A 78 -26.34 -12.88 3.00
N ASP A 79 -25.98 -14.10 2.67
CA ASP A 79 -26.91 -15.23 2.57
C ASP A 79 -27.53 -15.62 3.93
N ASP A 80 -26.90 -15.24 5.04
CA ASP A 80 -27.35 -15.48 6.42
C ASP A 80 -28.36 -14.44 6.93
N GLY A 81 -28.79 -13.51 6.09
CA GLY A 81 -29.71 -12.42 6.44
C GLY A 81 -29.04 -11.23 7.16
N ARG A 82 -27.73 -11.25 7.33
CA ARG A 82 -26.93 -10.16 7.83
C ARG A 82 -26.43 -9.28 6.66
N TYR A 83 -25.71 -8.25 7.00
CA TYR A 83 -25.11 -7.33 6.04
C TYR A 83 -23.61 -7.25 6.24
N GLU A 84 -22.86 -6.99 5.17
CA GLU A 84 -21.43 -6.68 5.23
C GLU A 84 -21.22 -5.22 4.85
N MET A 85 -20.44 -4.51 5.66
CA MET A 85 -20.16 -3.09 5.43
C MET A 85 -19.11 -2.91 4.34
N ILE A 86 -19.46 -2.15 3.30
CA ILE A 86 -18.55 -1.82 2.20
C ILE A 86 -17.89 -0.45 2.42
N SER A 87 -18.67 0.53 2.89
CA SER A 87 -18.15 1.88 3.15
C SER A 87 -18.89 2.54 4.31
N GLY A 88 -18.15 3.27 5.15
CA GLY A 88 -18.68 3.99 6.28
C GLY A 88 -18.25 3.48 7.65
N HIS A 89 -17.17 2.71 7.76
CA HIS A 89 -16.65 2.13 9.02
C HIS A 89 -16.46 3.16 10.11
N ARG A 90 -15.97 4.38 9.81
CA ARG A 90 -15.85 5.47 10.80
C ARG A 90 -17.20 5.92 11.34
N ARG A 91 -18.26 5.95 10.51
CA ARG A 91 -19.64 6.29 10.95
C ARG A 91 -20.23 5.21 11.84
N LYS A 92 -20.07 3.92 11.47
CA LYS A 92 -20.46 2.78 12.29
C LYS A 92 -19.76 2.82 13.66
N PHE A 93 -18.44 3.05 13.66
CA PHE A 93 -17.66 3.17 14.89
C PHE A 93 -18.15 4.30 15.78
N ALA A 94 -18.38 5.50 15.23
CA ALA A 94 -18.91 6.64 15.95
C ALA A 94 -20.32 6.37 16.52
N CYS A 95 -21.21 5.72 15.74
CA CYS A 95 -22.53 5.33 16.22
C CYS A 95 -22.47 4.35 17.39
N ASN A 96 -21.62 3.32 17.30
CA ASN A 96 -21.41 2.37 18.40
C ASN A 96 -20.93 3.08 19.67
N LYS A 97 -20.00 4.01 19.56
CA LYS A 97 -19.45 4.77 20.69
C LYS A 97 -20.50 5.69 21.33
N LEU A 98 -21.43 6.21 20.52
CA LEU A 98 -22.56 7.05 20.98
C LEU A 98 -23.77 6.23 21.44
N GLY A 99 -23.75 4.91 21.39
CA GLY A 99 -24.87 4.04 21.77
C GLY A 99 -26.06 4.11 20.81
N ILE A 100 -25.83 4.47 19.54
CA ILE A 100 -26.87 4.50 18.50
C ILE A 100 -27.02 3.08 17.95
N GLU A 101 -28.24 2.53 18.05
CA GLU A 101 -28.50 1.12 17.69
C GLU A 101 -28.72 0.93 16.19
N THR A 102 -29.16 1.95 15.46
CA THR A 102 -29.50 1.85 14.04
C THR A 102 -28.78 2.89 13.19
N ILE A 103 -28.47 2.55 11.96
CA ILE A 103 -27.78 3.46 11.01
C ILE A 103 -28.45 3.43 9.64
N PRO A 104 -28.59 4.58 8.93
CA PRO A 104 -29.08 4.60 7.56
C PRO A 104 -28.09 3.94 6.61
N CYS A 105 -28.54 2.97 5.85
CA CYS A 105 -27.77 2.13 4.96
C CYS A 105 -28.28 2.19 3.53
N LEU A 106 -27.39 2.26 2.57
CA LEU A 106 -27.65 2.05 1.16
C LEU A 106 -27.28 0.58 0.85
N VAL A 107 -28.30 -0.25 0.58
CA VAL A 107 -28.11 -1.67 0.32
C VAL A 107 -27.80 -1.89 -1.16
N LYS A 108 -26.59 -2.41 -1.47
CA LYS A 108 -26.16 -2.74 -2.83
C LYS A 108 -25.90 -4.23 -2.96
N LYS A 109 -26.44 -4.83 -4.01
CA LYS A 109 -26.10 -6.23 -4.37
C LYS A 109 -24.80 -6.21 -5.17
N LEU A 110 -23.71 -6.60 -4.54
CA LEU A 110 -22.36 -6.62 -5.11
C LEU A 110 -21.76 -8.03 -4.97
N THR A 111 -21.05 -8.47 -5.99
CA THR A 111 -20.18 -9.65 -5.90
C THR A 111 -19.00 -9.35 -4.98
N ASP A 112 -18.21 -10.37 -4.60
CA ASP A 112 -17.03 -10.17 -3.74
C ASP A 112 -16.00 -9.25 -4.37
N ASP A 113 -15.73 -9.42 -5.67
CA ASP A 113 -14.77 -8.58 -6.39
C ASP A 113 -15.28 -7.12 -6.52
N GLU A 114 -16.57 -6.92 -6.86
CA GLU A 114 -17.16 -5.57 -6.93
C GLU A 114 -17.16 -4.88 -5.57
N ALA A 115 -17.48 -5.60 -4.50
CA ALA A 115 -17.46 -5.08 -3.14
C ALA A 115 -16.04 -4.67 -2.73
N THR A 116 -15.03 -5.49 -3.06
CA THR A 116 -13.62 -5.21 -2.81
C THR A 116 -13.16 -3.96 -3.55
N ILE A 117 -13.45 -3.86 -4.85
CA ILE A 117 -13.09 -2.69 -5.66
C ILE A 117 -13.76 -1.43 -5.10
N PHE A 118 -15.05 -1.49 -4.81
CA PHE A 118 -15.80 -0.35 -4.27
C PHE A 118 -15.25 0.11 -2.91
N MET A 119 -14.97 -0.84 -2.01
CA MET A 119 -14.38 -0.58 -0.69
C MET A 119 -13.03 0.11 -0.84
N VAL A 120 -12.15 -0.40 -1.68
CA VAL A 120 -10.82 0.18 -1.92
C VAL A 120 -10.95 1.59 -2.51
N ASP A 121 -11.76 1.78 -3.56
CA ASP A 121 -11.91 3.08 -4.23
C ASP A 121 -12.45 4.17 -3.31
N SER A 122 -13.43 3.81 -2.46
CA SER A 122 -14.00 4.74 -1.48
C SER A 122 -13.00 5.21 -0.42
N ASN A 123 -11.91 4.47 -0.22
CA ASN A 123 -10.87 4.77 0.78
C ASN A 123 -9.59 5.36 0.16
N LEU A 124 -9.23 4.99 -1.08
CA LEU A 124 -8.03 5.53 -1.77
C LEU A 124 -8.09 7.04 -2.00
N GLN A 125 -9.29 7.64 -1.94
CA GLN A 125 -9.48 9.09 -2.05
C GLN A 125 -9.13 9.87 -0.77
N ARG A 126 -8.75 9.18 0.32
CA ARG A 126 -8.33 9.84 1.56
C ARG A 126 -6.98 10.53 1.36
N GLU A 127 -6.82 11.73 1.90
CA GLU A 127 -5.59 12.52 1.77
C GLU A 127 -4.35 11.85 2.39
N LYS A 128 -4.55 11.09 3.48
CA LYS A 128 -3.47 10.43 4.21
C LYS A 128 -3.78 8.95 4.39
N LEU A 129 -3.02 8.12 3.70
CA LEU A 129 -3.04 6.66 3.82
C LEU A 129 -1.65 6.17 4.22
N LEU A 130 -1.62 5.26 5.17
CA LEU A 130 -0.38 4.61 5.58
C LEU A 130 0.15 3.71 4.45
N PRO A 131 1.47 3.51 4.35
CA PRO A 131 2.07 2.59 3.38
C PRO A 131 1.49 1.18 3.44
N SER A 132 1.23 0.65 4.63
CA SER A 132 0.57 -0.65 4.83
C SER A 132 -0.84 -0.66 4.27
N GLU A 133 -1.65 0.38 4.53
CA GLU A 133 -3.01 0.49 4.02
C GLU A 133 -3.03 0.50 2.49
N LYS A 134 -2.14 1.29 1.85
CA LYS A 134 -1.97 1.30 0.39
C LYS A 134 -1.54 -0.07 -0.15
N ALA A 135 -0.60 -0.74 0.54
CA ALA A 135 -0.09 -2.03 0.13
C ALA A 135 -1.20 -3.09 0.05
N PHE A 136 -1.97 -3.25 1.11
CA PHE A 136 -3.08 -4.19 1.13
C PHE A 136 -4.24 -3.78 0.22
N ALA A 137 -4.58 -2.49 0.16
CA ALA A 137 -5.62 -1.98 -0.73
C ALA A 137 -5.28 -2.25 -2.21
N TYR A 138 -4.05 -1.97 -2.64
CA TYR A 138 -3.62 -2.26 -4.01
C TYR A 138 -3.58 -3.76 -4.30
N LYS A 139 -3.14 -4.59 -3.34
CA LYS A 139 -3.16 -6.05 -3.48
C LYS A 139 -4.59 -6.56 -3.68
N MET A 140 -5.51 -6.19 -2.81
CA MET A 140 -6.91 -6.63 -2.88
C MET A 140 -7.57 -6.21 -4.20
N LYS A 141 -7.40 -4.94 -4.61
CA LYS A 141 -7.96 -4.44 -5.87
C LYS A 141 -7.32 -5.11 -7.09
N TYR A 142 -6.00 -5.32 -7.06
CA TYR A 142 -5.29 -6.01 -8.13
C TYR A 142 -5.80 -7.45 -8.31
N GLU A 143 -6.02 -8.19 -7.21
CA GLU A 143 -6.55 -9.55 -7.22
C GLU A 143 -8.00 -9.58 -7.74
N ALA A 144 -8.86 -8.68 -7.27
CA ALA A 144 -10.25 -8.55 -7.74
C ALA A 144 -10.32 -8.24 -9.24
N LEU A 145 -9.52 -7.29 -9.74
CA LEU A 145 -9.45 -6.98 -11.17
C LEU A 145 -8.93 -8.17 -12.01
N LYS A 146 -8.02 -8.96 -11.46
CA LYS A 146 -7.51 -10.16 -12.12
C LYS A 146 -8.60 -11.24 -12.25
N HIS A 147 -9.42 -11.45 -11.21
CA HIS A 147 -10.55 -12.38 -11.22
C HIS A 147 -11.59 -11.95 -12.26
N GLN A 148 -11.96 -10.68 -12.29
CA GLN A 148 -12.91 -10.15 -13.29
C GLN A 148 -12.38 -10.29 -14.73
N GLY A 149 -11.08 -10.08 -14.95
CA GLY A 149 -10.45 -10.23 -16.27
C GLY A 149 -10.46 -11.67 -16.82
N THR A 150 -10.55 -12.66 -15.94
CA THR A 150 -10.73 -14.08 -16.33
C THR A 150 -12.18 -14.47 -16.57
N SER A 151 -13.14 -13.73 -16.03
CA SER A 151 -14.58 -14.01 -16.06
C SER A 151 -15.34 -13.29 -17.18
N LEU A 152 -14.70 -12.35 -17.91
CA LEU A 152 -15.35 -11.66 -19.02
C LEU A 152 -15.48 -12.57 -20.23
N PRO A 153 -16.72 -12.77 -20.79
CA PRO A 153 -16.90 -13.46 -22.05
C PRO A 153 -16.09 -12.77 -23.15
N GLN A 154 -15.47 -13.56 -24.03
CA GLN A 154 -14.62 -13.08 -25.14
C GLN A 154 -15.37 -12.29 -26.24
N ASP A 155 -16.61 -11.87 -25.98
CA ASP A 155 -17.53 -11.32 -26.97
C ASP A 155 -17.82 -9.81 -26.81
N THR A 156 -16.77 -9.03 -26.58
CA THR A 156 -16.89 -7.57 -26.71
C THR A 156 -16.09 -7.09 -27.93
N THR A 157 -16.78 -7.00 -29.05
CA THR A 157 -16.30 -6.58 -30.40
C THR A 157 -15.83 -5.13 -30.51
N LEU A 158 -15.48 -4.44 -29.42
CA LEU A 158 -15.11 -3.02 -29.42
C LEU A 158 -13.68 -2.73 -28.93
N ARG A 159 -12.81 -3.73 -28.75
CA ARG A 159 -11.39 -3.50 -28.41
C ARG A 159 -10.46 -3.94 -29.54
N PRO A 160 -9.41 -3.19 -29.87
CA PRO A 160 -8.40 -3.62 -30.83
C PRO A 160 -7.77 -4.93 -30.35
N VAL A 161 -7.77 -5.93 -31.20
CA VAL A 161 -7.13 -7.23 -30.99
C VAL A 161 -5.65 -6.99 -30.65
N GLY A 162 -5.23 -7.27 -29.40
CA GLY A 162 -3.81 -7.31 -29.05
C GLY A 162 -3.37 -6.71 -27.72
N THR A 163 -4.19 -5.92 -27.02
CA THR A 163 -3.81 -5.35 -25.73
C THR A 163 -4.60 -5.97 -24.58
N LYS A 164 -4.10 -7.07 -24.00
CA LYS A 164 -4.43 -7.42 -22.62
C LYS A 164 -3.89 -6.28 -21.75
N LEU A 165 -4.73 -5.32 -21.39
CA LEU A 165 -4.40 -4.37 -20.33
C LEU A 165 -4.16 -5.20 -19.07
N ARG A 166 -2.94 -5.14 -18.55
CA ARG A 166 -2.60 -5.82 -17.31
C ARG A 166 -3.35 -5.13 -16.17
N SER A 167 -3.83 -5.88 -15.19
CA SER A 167 -4.57 -5.33 -14.04
C SER A 167 -3.79 -4.24 -13.30
N ASP A 168 -2.45 -4.34 -13.28
CA ASP A 168 -1.56 -3.32 -12.73
C ASP A 168 -1.59 -1.99 -13.52
N SER A 169 -1.77 -2.05 -14.85
CA SER A 169 -1.87 -0.85 -15.67
C SER A 169 -3.22 -0.15 -15.53
N ILE A 170 -4.30 -0.91 -15.36
CA ILE A 170 -5.64 -0.36 -15.09
C ILE A 170 -5.62 0.35 -13.73
N LEU A 171 -5.14 -0.33 -12.71
CA LEU A 171 -5.03 0.25 -11.37
C LEU A 171 -4.13 1.50 -11.35
N ALA A 172 -3.01 1.47 -12.10
CA ALA A 172 -2.06 2.58 -12.20
C ALA A 172 -2.71 3.85 -12.78
N GLU A 173 -3.52 3.69 -13.82
CA GLU A 173 -4.25 4.79 -14.46
C GLU A 173 -5.29 5.40 -13.50
N GLU A 174 -6.03 4.57 -12.78
CA GLU A 174 -7.08 5.01 -11.84
C GLU A 174 -6.53 5.79 -10.63
N VAL A 175 -5.37 5.37 -10.07
CA VAL A 175 -4.77 6.02 -8.89
C VAL A 175 -3.70 7.04 -9.25
N ASN A 176 -3.46 7.28 -10.54
CA ASN A 176 -2.43 8.20 -11.05
C ASN A 176 -1.02 7.89 -10.52
N GLU A 177 -0.70 6.61 -10.35
CA GLU A 177 0.62 6.12 -9.98
C GLU A 177 1.21 5.24 -11.10
N SER A 178 2.52 5.00 -11.10
CA SER A 178 3.10 4.06 -12.06
C SER A 178 2.82 2.61 -11.66
N ALA A 179 2.60 1.72 -12.63
CA ALA A 179 2.44 0.28 -12.39
C ALA A 179 3.61 -0.29 -11.55
N ARG A 180 4.84 0.23 -11.77
CA ARG A 180 6.01 -0.15 -10.97
C ARG A 180 5.89 0.27 -9.51
N GLN A 181 5.31 1.43 -9.23
CA GLN A 181 5.10 1.90 -7.85
C GLN A 181 4.03 1.06 -7.14
N ILE A 182 2.94 0.72 -7.83
CA ILE A 182 1.90 -0.19 -7.31
C ILE A 182 2.49 -1.54 -6.94
N GLN A 183 3.31 -2.14 -7.82
CA GLN A 183 3.98 -3.41 -7.53
C GLN A 183 4.91 -3.32 -6.31
N ARG A 184 5.56 -2.18 -6.08
CA ARG A 184 6.36 -1.95 -4.88
C ARG A 184 5.50 -1.87 -3.61
N TYR A 185 4.35 -1.20 -3.66
CA TYR A 185 3.41 -1.20 -2.53
C TYR A 185 2.91 -2.61 -2.25
N ILE A 186 2.41 -3.33 -3.27
CA ILE A 186 1.95 -4.71 -3.12
C ILE A 186 3.05 -5.58 -2.51
N ARG A 187 4.30 -5.35 -2.86
CA ARG A 187 5.43 -6.10 -2.32
C ARG A 187 5.58 -5.96 -0.80
N LEU A 188 5.22 -4.81 -0.21
CA LEU A 188 5.27 -4.61 1.24
C LEU A 188 4.37 -5.58 2.02
N THR A 189 3.34 -6.15 1.39
CA THR A 189 2.48 -7.16 2.05
C THR A 189 3.20 -8.46 2.39
N ASN A 190 4.45 -8.63 1.95
CA ASN A 190 5.29 -9.78 2.29
C ASN A 190 6.21 -9.49 3.49
N LEU A 191 6.15 -8.30 4.08
CA LEU A 191 6.85 -8.00 5.31
C LEU A 191 6.11 -8.61 6.50
N VAL A 192 6.87 -9.01 7.51
CA VAL A 192 6.29 -9.35 8.82
C VAL A 192 5.63 -8.10 9.43
N PRO A 193 4.59 -8.27 10.27
CA PRO A 193 3.82 -7.15 10.80
C PRO A 193 4.67 -6.07 11.47
N GLU A 194 5.71 -6.45 12.19
CA GLU A 194 6.61 -5.58 12.93
C GLU A 194 7.40 -4.65 11.98
N LEU A 195 7.98 -5.20 10.91
CA LEU A 195 8.67 -4.39 9.89
C LEU A 195 7.69 -3.48 9.13
N LEU A 196 6.49 -3.96 8.85
CA LEU A 196 5.47 -3.16 8.18
C LEU A 196 4.99 -1.99 9.04
N GLU A 197 4.88 -2.19 10.37
CA GLU A 197 4.59 -1.12 11.32
C GLU A 197 5.71 -0.06 11.34
N MET A 198 6.98 -0.48 11.29
CA MET A 198 8.12 0.45 11.19
C MET A 198 8.09 1.28 9.89
N VAL A 199 7.50 0.75 8.80
CA VAL A 199 7.29 1.52 7.55
C VAL A 199 6.20 2.58 7.76
N ASP A 200 5.11 2.25 8.45
CA ASP A 200 4.05 3.20 8.80
C ASP A 200 4.56 4.28 9.76
N ASN A 201 5.43 3.91 10.71
CA ASN A 201 6.08 4.83 11.65
C ASN A 201 6.86 5.93 10.94
N ALA A 202 7.46 5.64 9.78
CA ALA A 202 8.20 6.64 9.00
C ALA A 202 7.29 7.79 8.52
N GLU A 203 6.03 7.52 8.18
CA GLU A 203 5.04 8.54 7.80
C GLU A 203 4.47 9.29 9.02
N CYS A 204 4.45 8.61 10.17
CA CYS A 204 3.97 9.19 11.44
C CYS A 204 5.05 9.96 12.21
N GLY A 205 6.32 9.88 11.79
CA GLY A 205 7.45 10.47 12.51
C GLY A 205 7.76 9.75 13.83
N LEU A 206 7.42 8.48 13.93
CA LEU A 206 7.70 7.60 15.07
C LEU A 206 8.99 6.80 14.86
N SER A 207 9.54 6.25 15.94
CA SER A 207 10.75 5.42 15.93
C SER A 207 10.47 4.10 16.68
N PRO A 208 11.06 2.96 16.26
CA PRO A 208 11.92 2.80 15.08
C PRO A 208 11.14 2.93 13.77
N SER A 209 11.81 3.39 12.70
CA SER A 209 11.17 3.58 11.40
C SER A 209 12.05 3.15 10.23
N ILE A 210 11.42 2.58 9.21
CA ILE A 210 12.08 2.11 7.99
C ILE A 210 11.50 2.87 6.79
N ALA A 211 12.37 3.50 5.99
CA ALA A 211 11.93 4.20 4.79
C ALA A 211 11.39 3.22 3.72
N PHE A 212 10.48 3.69 2.88
CA PHE A 212 9.80 2.88 1.87
C PHE A 212 10.74 2.04 0.98
N ARG A 213 11.84 2.63 0.49
CA ARG A 213 12.76 1.91 -0.42
C ARG A 213 13.49 0.75 0.25
N PRO A 214 14.15 0.90 1.41
CA PRO A 214 14.68 -0.23 2.17
C PRO A 214 13.63 -1.30 2.43
N ALA A 215 12.43 -0.93 2.86
CA ALA A 215 11.34 -1.87 3.15
C ALA A 215 10.96 -2.74 1.93
N VAL A 216 10.91 -2.16 0.72
CA VAL A 216 10.69 -2.93 -0.52
C VAL A 216 11.79 -3.95 -0.76
N GLU A 217 13.05 -3.64 -0.48
CA GLU A 217 14.16 -4.60 -0.62
C GLU A 217 14.09 -5.69 0.46
N LEU A 218 13.75 -5.34 1.70
CA LEU A 218 13.58 -6.29 2.82
C LEU A 218 12.42 -7.26 2.59
N SER A 219 11.39 -6.87 1.86
CA SER A 219 10.26 -7.76 1.53
C SER A 219 10.63 -8.95 0.64
N TYR A 220 11.87 -9.06 0.20
CA TYR A 220 12.41 -10.22 -0.52
C TYR A 220 13.08 -11.25 0.41
N LEU A 221 13.30 -10.92 1.66
CA LEU A 221 13.86 -11.81 2.69
C LEU A 221 12.82 -12.88 3.06
N MET A 222 13.28 -14.02 3.54
CA MET A 222 12.43 -15.04 4.14
C MET A 222 11.86 -14.54 5.47
N GLU A 223 10.77 -15.11 5.93
CA GLU A 223 10.11 -14.67 7.16
C GLU A 223 11.01 -14.78 8.38
N ASP A 224 11.78 -15.86 8.50
CA ASP A 224 12.73 -16.06 9.60
C ASP A 224 13.84 -14.99 9.57
N GLU A 225 14.43 -14.70 8.40
CA GLU A 225 15.43 -13.63 8.22
C GLU A 225 14.86 -12.24 8.56
N GLN A 226 13.59 -11.99 8.26
CA GLN A 226 12.93 -10.75 8.66
C GLN A 226 12.76 -10.64 10.17
N ARG A 227 12.46 -11.75 10.86
CA ARG A 227 12.35 -11.80 12.32
C ARG A 227 13.68 -11.58 13.00
N ASP A 228 14.76 -12.21 12.49
CA ASP A 228 16.13 -11.97 12.98
C ASP A 228 16.53 -10.49 12.86
N LEU A 229 16.09 -9.83 11.76
CA LEU A 229 16.31 -8.40 11.59
C LEU A 229 15.48 -7.56 12.57
N VAL A 230 14.24 -7.95 12.88
CA VAL A 230 13.41 -7.28 13.89
C VAL A 230 14.08 -7.36 15.25
N ASP A 231 14.53 -8.54 15.65
CA ASP A 231 15.22 -8.73 16.94
C ASP A 231 16.46 -7.83 17.05
N PHE A 232 17.25 -7.72 15.97
CA PHE A 232 18.38 -6.78 15.93
C PHE A 232 17.95 -5.32 16.09
N ILE A 233 16.87 -4.90 15.41
CA ILE A 233 16.37 -3.51 15.46
C ILE A 233 15.88 -3.19 16.88
N ASP A 234 15.23 -4.12 17.55
CA ASP A 234 14.71 -3.94 18.90
C ASP A 234 15.82 -3.85 19.94
N ASP A 235 16.91 -4.61 19.74
CA ASP A 235 18.06 -4.61 20.65
C ASP A 235 18.95 -3.36 20.48
N GLU A 236 19.23 -2.94 19.24
CA GLU A 236 20.21 -1.90 18.90
C GLU A 236 19.58 -0.55 18.51
N GLU A 237 18.24 -0.45 18.44
CA GLU A 237 17.47 0.74 17.99
C GLU A 237 17.96 1.26 16.62
N ALA A 238 18.54 0.40 15.78
CA ALA A 238 19.15 0.75 14.51
C ALA A 238 18.39 0.12 13.33
N THR A 239 17.89 0.94 12.41
CA THR A 239 17.15 0.49 11.22
C THR A 239 18.04 0.44 9.97
N PRO A 240 17.83 -0.49 9.03
CA PRO A 240 18.71 -0.68 7.88
C PRO A 240 18.62 0.48 6.87
N SER A 241 19.76 0.84 6.32
CA SER A 241 19.85 1.71 5.16
C SER A 241 19.49 0.96 3.87
N LEU A 242 19.24 1.70 2.77
CA LEU A 242 18.96 1.10 1.46
C LEU A 242 20.10 0.17 0.99
N ALA A 243 21.35 0.55 1.23
CA ALA A 243 22.51 -0.25 0.83
C ALA A 243 22.57 -1.57 1.60
N GLN A 244 22.33 -1.55 2.91
CA GLN A 244 22.27 -2.72 3.77
C GLN A 244 21.09 -3.64 3.36
N ALA A 245 19.89 -3.07 3.11
CA ALA A 245 18.73 -3.84 2.66
C ALA A 245 18.98 -4.54 1.30
N ILE A 246 19.64 -3.87 0.33
CA ILE A 246 20.02 -4.48 -0.94
C ILE A 246 21.03 -5.61 -0.74
N LYS A 247 22.00 -5.46 0.18
CA LYS A 247 23.00 -6.48 0.50
C LYS A 247 22.35 -7.71 1.13
N MET A 248 21.45 -7.51 2.11
CA MET A 248 20.69 -8.59 2.75
C MET A 248 19.85 -9.34 1.72
N LYS A 249 19.07 -8.62 0.88
CA LYS A 249 18.28 -9.24 -0.20
C LYS A 249 19.13 -10.13 -1.10
N LYS A 250 20.32 -9.67 -1.52
CA LYS A 250 21.18 -10.48 -2.37
C LYS A 250 21.64 -11.75 -1.68
N LEU A 251 22.08 -11.66 -0.44
CA LEU A 251 22.51 -12.81 0.35
C LEU A 251 21.36 -13.79 0.65
N SER A 252 20.17 -13.29 0.94
CA SER A 252 18.96 -14.11 1.10
C SER A 252 18.63 -14.87 -0.20
N GLN A 253 18.70 -14.21 -1.35
CA GLN A 253 18.49 -14.87 -2.66
C GLN A 253 19.54 -15.92 -2.99
N ASP A 254 20.79 -15.73 -2.51
CA ASP A 254 21.89 -16.67 -2.65
C ASP A 254 21.84 -17.78 -1.57
N GLY A 255 20.90 -17.72 -0.60
CA GLY A 255 20.77 -18.68 0.51
C GLY A 255 21.88 -18.59 1.55
N ASN A 256 22.52 -17.42 1.67
CA ASN A 256 23.69 -17.17 2.52
C ASN A 256 23.43 -16.06 3.57
N LEU A 257 22.17 -15.73 3.85
CA LEU A 257 21.82 -14.77 4.88
C LEU A 257 21.49 -15.53 6.17
N ASP A 258 22.29 -15.33 7.21
CA ASP A 258 22.05 -15.82 8.55
C ASP A 258 22.09 -14.66 9.55
N ILE A 259 21.78 -14.94 10.80
CA ILE A 259 21.70 -13.92 11.86
C ILE A 259 23.05 -13.21 12.06
N GLU A 260 24.18 -13.95 11.98
CA GLU A 260 25.52 -13.38 12.14
C GLU A 260 25.84 -12.40 11.02
N THR A 261 25.50 -12.76 9.79
CA THR A 261 25.64 -11.90 8.61
C THR A 261 24.73 -10.66 8.67
N ILE A 262 23.50 -10.79 9.20
CA ILE A 262 22.61 -9.64 9.43
C ILE A 262 23.28 -8.66 10.39
N HIS A 263 23.82 -9.13 11.52
CA HIS A 263 24.55 -8.29 12.47
C HIS A 263 25.75 -7.59 11.84
N GLU A 264 26.59 -8.32 11.11
CA GLU A 264 27.74 -7.73 10.39
C GLU A 264 27.33 -6.61 9.43
N ILE A 265 26.26 -6.85 8.65
CA ILE A 265 25.76 -5.85 7.70
C ILE A 265 25.21 -4.62 8.42
N MET A 266 24.51 -4.82 9.53
CA MET A 266 23.88 -3.73 10.27
C MET A 266 24.91 -2.86 11.02
N GLU A 267 26.03 -3.44 11.47
CA GLU A 267 27.14 -2.74 12.10
C GLU A 267 27.99 -1.93 11.09
N GLU A 268 27.90 -2.21 9.78
CA GLU A 268 28.60 -1.43 8.76
C GLU A 268 28.22 0.06 8.83
N GLN A 269 29.23 0.94 8.78
CA GLN A 269 28.99 2.38 8.78
C GLN A 269 28.10 2.80 7.61
N LYS A 270 26.98 3.46 7.91
CA LYS A 270 26.07 3.99 6.88
C LYS A 270 26.79 5.07 6.08
N ALA A 271 26.52 5.12 4.77
CA ALA A 271 27.16 6.08 3.85
C ALA A 271 26.96 7.55 4.23
N ASN A 272 25.92 7.90 4.99
CA ASN A 272 25.66 9.22 5.52
C ASN A 272 26.43 9.55 6.81
N GLN A 273 26.98 8.53 7.49
CA GLN A 273 27.83 8.68 8.68
C GLN A 273 29.29 8.86 8.30
N ILE A 274 29.69 8.54 7.07
CA ILE A 274 31.02 8.78 6.55
C ILE A 274 31.14 10.28 6.24
N THR A 275 31.96 10.99 7.04
CA THR A 275 32.26 12.42 6.80
C THR A 275 33.05 12.55 5.50
N LYS A 276 32.37 12.95 4.41
CA LYS A 276 33.04 13.22 3.13
C LYS A 276 33.46 14.68 3.04
N PHE A 277 34.75 14.92 2.94
CA PHE A 277 35.27 16.24 2.63
C PHE A 277 35.14 16.50 1.12
N LYS A 278 34.28 17.42 0.74
CA LYS A 278 34.12 17.83 -0.67
C LYS A 278 34.95 19.09 -0.93
N ILE A 279 36.02 18.96 -1.67
CA ILE A 279 36.80 20.10 -2.18
C ILE A 279 36.40 20.30 -3.64
N PRO A 280 35.97 21.53 -4.06
CA PRO A 280 35.67 21.78 -5.47
C PRO A 280 36.90 21.52 -6.34
N GLU A 281 36.74 20.74 -7.41
CA GLU A 281 37.83 20.33 -8.31
C GLU A 281 38.62 21.55 -8.83
N GLU A 282 37.93 22.62 -9.19
CA GLU A 282 38.58 23.86 -9.64
C GLU A 282 39.55 24.48 -8.64
N LYS A 283 39.28 24.37 -7.31
CA LYS A 283 40.16 24.85 -6.26
C LYS A 283 41.35 23.90 -6.07
N LEU A 284 41.09 22.62 -6.13
CA LEU A 284 42.10 21.59 -5.96
C LEU A 284 43.11 21.61 -7.10
N MET A 285 42.65 21.69 -8.35
CA MET A 285 43.48 21.68 -9.56
C MET A 285 44.37 22.92 -9.71
N LYS A 286 44.05 24.05 -8.99
CA LYS A 286 44.92 25.24 -8.95
C LYS A 286 46.21 25.03 -8.14
N VAL A 287 46.18 24.11 -7.16
CA VAL A 287 47.31 23.87 -6.25
C VAL A 287 48.06 22.57 -6.56
N ILE A 288 47.46 21.67 -7.36
CA ILE A 288 48.10 20.43 -7.80
C ILE A 288 49.06 20.72 -8.96
N PRO A 289 50.31 20.22 -8.91
CA PRO A 289 51.24 20.30 -10.02
C PRO A 289 50.72 19.65 -11.28
N LYS A 290 50.97 20.25 -12.46
CA LYS A 290 50.48 19.77 -13.77
C LYS A 290 50.98 18.38 -14.18
N ASN A 291 52.00 17.84 -13.51
CA ASN A 291 52.56 16.53 -13.72
C ASN A 291 51.88 15.41 -12.95
N VAL A 292 50.87 15.71 -12.13
CA VAL A 292 50.11 14.69 -11.39
C VAL A 292 48.93 14.27 -12.27
N ASP A 293 48.86 12.96 -12.57
CA ASP A 293 47.78 12.38 -13.35
C ASP A 293 46.46 12.43 -12.57
N ARG A 294 45.35 12.66 -13.25
CA ARG A 294 44.00 12.77 -12.63
C ARG A 294 43.61 11.54 -11.80
N SER A 295 44.10 10.36 -12.20
CA SER A 295 43.88 9.10 -11.45
C SER A 295 44.61 9.04 -10.11
N ASN A 296 45.66 9.85 -9.93
CA ASN A 296 46.54 9.83 -8.75
C ASN A 296 46.39 11.07 -7.87
N VAL A 297 45.35 11.90 -8.11
CA VAL A 297 45.12 13.15 -7.38
C VAL A 297 44.85 12.89 -5.88
N GLU A 298 44.06 11.88 -5.55
CA GLU A 298 43.71 11.50 -4.18
C GLU A 298 44.98 11.13 -3.37
N ASP A 299 45.79 10.24 -3.93
CA ASP A 299 47.05 9.84 -3.33
C ASP A 299 48.03 10.98 -3.16
N PHE A 300 48.07 11.89 -4.14
CA PHE A 300 48.92 13.09 -4.05
C PHE A 300 48.46 14.00 -2.90
N VAL A 301 47.16 14.24 -2.77
CA VAL A 301 46.61 15.10 -1.71
C VAL A 301 46.89 14.50 -0.32
N ILE A 302 46.72 13.18 -0.14
CA ILE A 302 46.99 12.50 1.12
C ILE A 302 48.46 12.67 1.50
N LYS A 303 49.39 12.39 0.55
CA LYS A 303 50.84 12.55 0.80
C LYS A 303 51.24 14.01 1.08
N ALA A 304 50.63 14.97 0.39
CA ALA A 304 50.87 16.37 0.64
C ALA A 304 50.40 16.81 2.05
N CYS A 305 49.23 16.32 2.49
CA CYS A 305 48.74 16.57 3.84
C CYS A 305 49.61 15.96 4.89
N GLU A 306 50.10 14.74 4.71
CA GLU A 306 51.05 14.06 5.60
C GLU A 306 52.38 14.84 5.70
N TYR A 307 52.93 15.24 4.56
CA TYR A 307 54.14 16.04 4.52
C TYR A 307 53.98 17.37 5.27
N TYR A 308 52.90 18.08 4.99
CA TYR A 308 52.61 19.38 5.65
C TYR A 308 52.37 19.20 7.16
N SER A 309 51.69 18.14 7.59
CA SER A 309 51.50 17.85 9.02
C SER A 309 52.82 17.56 9.76
N LYS A 310 53.75 16.85 9.11
CA LYS A 310 55.12 16.64 9.66
C LYS A 310 55.90 17.94 9.77
N HIS A 311 55.78 18.79 8.77
CA HIS A 311 56.43 20.10 8.75
C HIS A 311 55.88 21.02 9.86
N LEU A 312 54.58 21.04 10.11
CA LEU A 312 53.97 21.80 11.20
C LEU A 312 54.47 21.35 12.58
N ARG A 313 54.52 20.00 12.81
CA ARG A 313 55.04 19.45 14.07
C ARG A 313 56.51 19.82 14.33
N GLN A 314 57.36 19.83 13.28
CA GLN A 314 58.72 20.22 13.38
C GLN A 314 58.90 21.73 13.72
N ARG A 315 58.02 22.58 13.15
CA ARG A 315 58.01 24.02 13.43
C ARG A 315 57.58 24.31 14.85
N ASP A 316 56.60 23.60 15.38
CA ASP A 316 56.12 23.76 16.76
C ASP A 316 57.13 23.24 17.81
N MET A 317 57.97 22.28 17.43
CA MET A 317 59.05 21.79 18.30
C MET A 317 60.33 22.62 18.23
N GLY A 318 60.55 23.39 17.14
CA GLY A 318 61.73 24.28 16.99
C GLY A 318 61.53 25.70 17.51
N GLY A 319 60.37 26.03 18.04
CA GLY A 319 59.99 27.35 18.57
C GLY A 319 60.01 27.43 20.11
N ARG A 320 60.74 26.54 20.80
CA ARG A 320 60.98 26.62 22.23
C ARG A 320 62.45 26.92 22.50
#